data_8a9464b136714ccbe20b576e93b1fa19
#
_entry.id   8a9464b136714ccbe20b576e93b1fa19
#
_cell.length_a   1.000
_cell.length_b   1.000
_cell.length_c   1.000
_cell.angle_alpha   90.00
_cell.angle_beta   90.00
_cell.angle_gamma   90.00
#
_symmetry.space_group_name_H-M   'P 1'
#
loop_
_entity.id
_entity.type
_entity.pdbx_description
1 polymer ?
#
loop_
_entity_poly.entity_id
_entity_poly.type
_entity_poly.pdbx_seq_one_letter_code
_entity_poly.pdbx_strand_id
1 'polypeptide(L)'
;LLETFARIYGTERPILFLDELQNIYGWEKFVRRLADNKYRLYITGSNAHMLSAEIATTLGGRFIMKEVYPYSFTEYLEARQVPFDMAAQTATATRAILQHHFDEYLQYGGFPEGAHLQSKRDYLMSVYQKIYLGDIAARHRIENSFALRFLFKKLSESIMQPMSFTRLTNLITSTGSKISKATVINYMDYAKEAYLIFPIKNISSHLSERESNPKYYFVDNGIISLLTLNAESALLENTIAMELLRRYGQENQVFFYNEKV
;
A
#
# COMPACT_ATOMS: atom_id res chain seq x y z
N LEU A 1 27.25 -8.58 -15.47
CA LEU A 1 27.18 -7.46 -14.52
C LEU A 1 28.48 -7.36 -13.69
N LEU A 2 28.81 -8.34 -12.83
CA LEU A 2 30.01 -8.30 -11.95
C LEU A 2 31.31 -8.29 -12.71
N GLU A 3 31.46 -9.08 -13.77
CA GLU A 3 32.64 -9.09 -14.64
C GLU A 3 32.87 -7.73 -15.33
N THR A 4 31.78 -7.12 -15.80
CA THR A 4 31.86 -5.79 -16.41
C THR A 4 32.27 -4.73 -15.39
N PHE A 5 31.71 -4.81 -14.18
CA PHE A 5 32.08 -3.92 -13.07
C PHE A 5 33.58 -4.08 -12.71
N ALA A 6 34.02 -5.33 -12.51
CA ALA A 6 35.42 -5.60 -12.16
C ALA A 6 36.39 -5.13 -13.23
N ARG A 7 36.03 -5.22 -14.52
CA ARG A 7 36.86 -4.72 -15.63
C ARG A 7 37.00 -3.19 -15.62
N ILE A 8 35.99 -2.46 -15.13
CA ILE A 8 35.99 -0.98 -15.12
C ILE A 8 36.59 -0.43 -13.82
N TYR A 9 36.22 -1.03 -12.68
CA TYR A 9 36.48 -0.50 -11.33
C TYR A 9 37.43 -1.38 -10.49
N GLY A 10 38.01 -2.45 -11.09
CA GLY A 10 38.96 -3.31 -10.39
C GLY A 10 38.31 -4.25 -9.37
N THR A 11 39.05 -4.48 -8.25
CA THR A 11 38.66 -5.48 -7.24
C THR A 11 37.70 -4.98 -6.16
N GLU A 12 37.28 -3.75 -6.23
CA GLU A 12 36.30 -3.20 -5.27
C GLU A 12 34.96 -3.93 -5.36
N ARG A 13 34.35 -4.15 -4.19
CA ARG A 13 32.99 -4.76 -4.13
C ARG A 13 31.94 -3.70 -4.20
N PRO A 14 31.08 -3.71 -5.23
CA PRO A 14 30.00 -2.74 -5.32
C PRO A 14 28.92 -3.01 -4.28
N ILE A 15 28.23 -1.95 -3.84
CA ILE A 15 26.90 -2.03 -3.27
C ILE A 15 25.92 -2.09 -4.43
N LEU A 16 25.03 -3.08 -4.43
CA LEU A 16 24.10 -3.30 -5.53
C LEU A 16 22.69 -2.88 -5.14
N PHE A 17 22.10 -2.02 -5.94
CA PHE A 17 20.68 -1.65 -5.88
C PHE A 17 19.97 -2.31 -7.05
N LEU A 18 19.06 -3.22 -6.74
CA LEU A 18 18.36 -4.05 -7.72
C LEU A 18 16.87 -3.76 -7.61
N ASP A 19 16.35 -3.08 -8.63
CA ASP A 19 14.98 -2.60 -8.66
C ASP A 19 14.05 -3.56 -9.42
N GLU A 20 12.84 -3.78 -8.90
CA GLU A 20 11.77 -4.60 -9.51
C GLU A 20 12.24 -5.99 -9.95
N LEU A 21 13.09 -6.65 -9.15
CA LEU A 21 13.71 -7.94 -9.49
C LEU A 21 12.71 -9.07 -9.74
N GLN A 22 11.51 -8.98 -9.18
CA GLN A 22 10.45 -9.98 -9.38
C GLN A 22 10.07 -10.19 -10.85
N ASN A 23 10.44 -9.27 -11.72
CA ASN A 23 10.21 -9.40 -13.16
C ASN A 23 11.22 -10.31 -13.86
N ILE A 24 12.25 -10.81 -13.16
CA ILE A 24 13.32 -11.66 -13.69
C ILE A 24 13.19 -13.07 -13.16
N TYR A 25 12.95 -14.04 -14.03
CA TYR A 25 12.86 -15.44 -13.63
C TYR A 25 14.15 -15.94 -12.97
N GLY A 26 14.01 -16.56 -11.78
CA GLY A 26 15.14 -17.16 -11.04
C GLY A 26 16.09 -16.16 -10.36
N TRP A 27 15.63 -14.92 -10.17
CA TRP A 27 16.39 -13.86 -9.51
C TRP A 27 16.82 -14.21 -8.09
N GLU A 28 16.06 -15.03 -7.37
CA GLU A 28 16.33 -15.45 -5.99
C GLU A 28 17.66 -16.19 -5.89
N LYS A 29 17.94 -17.08 -6.86
CA LYS A 29 19.21 -17.83 -6.93
C LYS A 29 20.40 -16.89 -7.20
N PHE A 30 20.19 -15.88 -8.03
CA PHE A 30 21.20 -14.87 -8.31
C PHE A 30 21.52 -14.04 -7.07
N VAL A 31 20.50 -13.55 -6.38
CA VAL A 31 20.63 -12.77 -5.14
C VAL A 31 21.31 -13.60 -4.06
N ARG A 32 20.90 -14.87 -3.88
CA ARG A 32 21.54 -15.76 -2.92
C ARG A 32 23.04 -15.91 -3.19
N ARG A 33 23.44 -16.14 -4.43
CA ARG A 33 24.84 -16.24 -4.83
C ARG A 33 25.62 -14.96 -4.51
N LEU A 34 25.04 -13.79 -4.73
CA LEU A 34 25.64 -12.50 -4.38
C LEU A 34 25.80 -12.35 -2.86
N ALA A 35 24.75 -12.68 -2.11
CA ALA A 35 24.78 -12.63 -0.66
C ALA A 35 25.81 -13.61 -0.06
N ASP A 36 25.92 -14.84 -0.58
CA ASP A 36 26.93 -15.81 -0.18
C ASP A 36 28.38 -15.31 -0.44
N ASN A 37 28.56 -14.53 -1.50
CA ASN A 37 29.82 -13.84 -1.81
C ASN A 37 30.00 -12.52 -1.04
N LYS A 38 29.14 -12.23 -0.04
CA LYS A 38 29.24 -11.06 0.84
C LYS A 38 29.06 -9.70 0.12
N TYR A 39 28.31 -9.65 -0.97
CA TYR A 39 27.88 -8.38 -1.55
C TYR A 39 26.80 -7.76 -0.69
N ARG A 40 26.82 -6.44 -0.57
CA ARG A 40 25.74 -5.67 0.06
C ARG A 40 24.69 -5.37 -0.99
N LEU A 41 23.44 -5.82 -0.73
CA LEU A 41 22.34 -5.77 -1.67
C LEU A 41 21.18 -4.97 -1.09
N TYR A 42 20.60 -4.11 -1.90
CA TYR A 42 19.31 -3.48 -1.67
C TYR A 42 18.40 -3.88 -2.81
N ILE A 43 17.27 -4.47 -2.48
CA ILE A 43 16.32 -5.01 -3.45
C ILE A 43 14.99 -4.34 -3.22
N THR A 44 14.37 -3.85 -4.27
CA THR A 44 13.01 -3.31 -4.23
C THR A 44 12.04 -4.19 -5.00
N GLY A 45 10.77 -4.07 -4.66
CA GLY A 45 9.69 -4.73 -5.38
C GLY A 45 8.33 -4.19 -4.93
N SER A 46 7.42 -4.10 -5.88
CA SER A 46 6.06 -3.57 -5.68
C SER A 46 5.05 -4.62 -5.20
N ASN A 47 5.48 -5.87 -4.90
CA ASN A 47 4.60 -6.96 -4.51
C ASN A 47 5.02 -7.60 -3.19
N ALA A 48 4.10 -7.58 -2.19
CA ALA A 48 4.32 -8.17 -0.88
C ALA A 48 4.56 -9.68 -0.90
N HIS A 49 3.85 -10.41 -1.75
CA HIS A 49 3.92 -11.87 -1.81
C HIS A 49 5.28 -12.37 -2.29
N MET A 50 5.89 -11.69 -3.24
CA MET A 50 7.20 -12.09 -3.78
C MET A 50 8.34 -11.93 -2.79
N LEU A 51 8.17 -11.05 -1.80
CA LEU A 51 9.21 -10.79 -0.81
C LEU A 51 9.15 -11.76 0.40
N SER A 52 8.00 -12.40 0.67
CA SER A 52 7.81 -13.11 1.94
C SER A 52 8.13 -14.61 1.92
N ALA A 53 7.54 -15.40 1.04
CA ALA A 53 7.63 -16.86 1.11
C ALA A 53 8.81 -17.45 0.33
N GLU A 54 9.02 -17.06 -0.91
CA GLU A 54 10.08 -17.60 -1.77
C GLU A 54 11.45 -17.06 -1.36
N ILE A 55 11.54 -15.79 -0.97
CA ILE A 55 12.77 -15.18 -0.46
C ILE A 55 13.15 -15.76 0.89
N ALA A 56 12.22 -15.90 1.82
CA ALA A 56 12.49 -16.48 3.12
C ALA A 56 13.10 -17.88 3.01
N THR A 57 12.57 -18.69 2.10
CA THR A 57 13.05 -20.04 1.83
C THR A 57 14.40 -20.02 1.13
N THR A 58 14.57 -19.21 0.10
CA THR A 58 15.79 -19.21 -0.72
C THR A 58 16.94 -18.48 -0.07
N LEU A 59 16.70 -17.35 0.60
CA LEU A 59 17.74 -16.57 1.28
C LEU A 59 18.02 -17.06 2.71
N GLY A 60 17.19 -17.95 3.25
CA GLY A 60 17.47 -18.60 4.52
C GLY A 60 17.59 -17.61 5.69
N GLY A 61 16.76 -16.60 5.77
CA GLY A 61 16.78 -15.61 6.86
C GLY A 61 17.88 -14.56 6.79
N ARG A 62 18.59 -14.43 5.67
CA ARG A 62 19.72 -13.49 5.49
C ARG A 62 19.31 -12.16 4.87
N PHE A 63 18.11 -11.67 5.20
CA PHE A 63 17.60 -10.39 4.74
C PHE A 63 16.81 -9.70 5.83
N ILE A 64 16.70 -8.38 5.70
CA ILE A 64 15.83 -7.55 6.52
C ILE A 64 14.82 -6.91 5.58
N MET A 65 13.54 -7.15 5.83
CA MET A 65 12.48 -6.52 5.06
C MET A 65 12.09 -5.18 5.69
N LYS A 66 11.89 -4.19 4.84
CA LYS A 66 11.39 -2.88 5.22
C LYS A 66 10.26 -2.49 4.28
N GLU A 67 9.10 -2.21 4.84
CA GLU A 67 7.99 -1.64 4.09
C GLU A 67 8.17 -0.13 4.01
N VAL A 68 8.00 0.42 2.80
CA VAL A 68 8.06 1.86 2.54
C VAL A 68 6.67 2.33 2.18
N TYR A 69 6.10 3.16 3.02
CA TYR A 69 4.79 3.77 2.83
C TYR A 69 4.90 5.11 2.10
N PRO A 70 3.80 5.63 1.51
CA PRO A 70 3.71 7.04 1.14
C PRO A 70 4.05 7.93 2.33
N TYR A 71 4.43 9.18 2.10
CA TYR A 71 4.79 10.12 3.19
C TYR A 71 3.73 10.18 4.29
N SER A 72 4.16 10.17 5.54
CA SER A 72 3.36 10.67 6.66
C SER A 72 3.12 12.17 6.51
N PHE A 73 2.20 12.74 7.28
CA PHE A 73 1.99 14.18 7.23
C PHE A 73 3.25 14.99 7.59
N THR A 74 4.04 14.51 8.56
CA THR A 74 5.32 15.16 8.91
C THR A 74 6.31 15.10 7.75
N GLU A 75 6.51 13.93 7.13
CA GLU A 75 7.38 13.77 5.95
C GLU A 75 6.89 14.61 4.77
N TYR A 76 5.57 14.72 4.59
CA TYR A 76 4.97 15.59 3.57
C TYR A 76 5.32 17.07 3.82
N LEU A 77 5.23 17.55 5.07
CA LEU A 77 5.62 18.92 5.42
C LEU A 77 7.11 19.16 5.18
N GLU A 78 7.96 18.19 5.56
CA GLU A 78 9.42 18.26 5.32
C GLU A 78 9.72 18.33 3.82
N ALA A 79 9.11 17.46 3.01
CA ALA A 79 9.26 17.46 1.56
C ALA A 79 8.82 18.79 0.91
N ARG A 80 7.80 19.42 1.48
CA ARG A 80 7.28 20.74 1.05
C ARG A 80 8.08 21.90 1.64
N GLN A 81 9.10 21.64 2.46
CA GLN A 81 9.89 22.65 3.17
C GLN A 81 9.03 23.58 4.06
N VAL A 82 7.93 23.04 4.61
CA VAL A 82 7.05 23.76 5.53
C VAL A 82 7.60 23.58 6.95
N PRO A 83 8.00 24.66 7.64
CA PRO A 83 8.49 24.56 9.01
C PRO A 83 7.39 24.02 9.93
N PHE A 84 7.72 22.98 10.68
CA PHE A 84 6.84 22.40 11.67
C PHE A 84 7.51 22.40 13.04
N ASP A 85 6.99 23.23 13.94
CA ASP A 85 7.35 23.23 15.35
C ASP A 85 6.10 23.08 16.21
N MET A 86 6.08 22.06 17.06
CA MET A 86 4.99 21.81 18.01
C MET A 86 4.75 23.00 18.93
N ALA A 87 5.79 23.75 19.32
CA ALA A 87 5.68 24.91 20.18
C ALA A 87 5.08 26.15 19.46
N ALA A 88 5.28 26.24 18.14
CA ALA A 88 4.79 27.36 17.33
C ALA A 88 3.30 27.22 16.92
N GLN A 89 2.65 26.11 17.22
CA GLN A 89 1.23 25.86 16.87
C GLN A 89 0.23 26.82 17.57
N THR A 90 0.67 27.53 18.58
CA THR A 90 -0.17 28.52 19.28
C THR A 90 -0.43 29.79 18.46
N ALA A 91 0.40 30.09 17.46
CA ALA A 91 0.21 31.26 16.59
C ALA A 91 -0.84 30.95 15.51
N THR A 92 -1.86 31.80 15.38
CA THR A 92 -2.98 31.65 14.44
C THR A 92 -2.51 31.48 12.99
N ALA A 93 -1.49 32.25 12.57
CA ALA A 93 -0.95 32.15 11.21
C ALA A 93 -0.30 30.77 10.93
N THR A 94 0.52 30.27 11.87
CA THR A 94 1.15 28.93 11.74
C THR A 94 0.10 27.85 11.68
N ARG A 95 -0.93 27.92 12.52
CA ARG A 95 -2.04 26.97 12.52
C ARG A 95 -2.80 26.96 11.19
N ALA A 96 -3.06 28.13 10.60
CA ALA A 96 -3.74 28.23 9.31
C ALA A 96 -2.92 27.60 8.17
N ILE A 97 -1.59 27.81 8.16
CA ILE A 97 -0.69 27.19 7.19
C ILE A 97 -0.70 25.67 7.33
N LEU A 98 -0.57 25.16 8.55
CA LEU A 98 -0.61 23.70 8.81
C LEU A 98 -1.95 23.08 8.43
N GLN A 99 -3.06 23.77 8.72
CA GLN A 99 -4.40 23.31 8.34
C GLN A 99 -4.53 23.22 6.81
N HIS A 100 -4.09 24.24 6.07
CA HIS A 100 -4.09 24.22 4.62
C HIS A 100 -3.31 23.01 4.06
N HIS A 101 -2.11 22.77 4.57
CA HIS A 101 -1.30 21.62 4.15
C HIS A 101 -1.91 20.29 4.58
N PHE A 102 -2.57 20.23 5.72
CA PHE A 102 -3.27 19.04 6.17
C PHE A 102 -4.49 18.73 5.29
N ASP A 103 -5.28 19.74 4.93
CA ASP A 103 -6.42 19.56 4.03
C ASP A 103 -5.95 19.07 2.64
N GLU A 104 -4.84 19.61 2.14
CA GLU A 104 -4.23 19.16 0.90
C GLU A 104 -3.72 17.71 1.00
N TYR A 105 -3.02 17.37 2.08
CA TYR A 105 -2.55 16.01 2.36
C TYR A 105 -3.72 15.03 2.54
N LEU A 106 -4.76 15.45 3.26
CA LEU A 106 -5.97 14.65 3.46
C LEU A 106 -6.65 14.32 2.14
N GLN A 107 -6.71 15.29 1.22
CA GLN A 107 -7.36 15.14 -0.09
C GLN A 107 -6.51 14.36 -1.11
N TYR A 108 -5.20 14.60 -1.17
CA TYR A 108 -4.32 14.09 -2.23
C TYR A 108 -3.30 13.06 -1.77
N GLY A 109 -3.23 12.79 -0.46
CA GLY A 109 -2.36 11.79 0.09
C GLY A 109 -0.88 12.19 0.15
N GLY A 110 -0.03 11.19 0.36
CA GLY A 110 1.40 11.32 0.61
C GLY A 110 2.30 10.65 -0.42
N PHE A 111 1.85 10.33 -1.62
CA PHE A 111 2.76 9.84 -2.66
C PHE A 111 3.84 10.89 -2.96
N PRO A 112 5.15 10.52 -2.91
CA PRO A 112 6.25 11.48 -2.91
C PRO A 112 6.24 12.48 -4.06
N GLU A 113 6.08 12.03 -5.30
CA GLU A 113 6.06 12.91 -6.47
C GLU A 113 4.83 13.84 -6.44
N GLY A 114 3.69 13.33 -5.93
CA GLY A 114 2.44 14.08 -5.80
C GLY A 114 2.57 15.30 -4.87
N ALA A 115 3.51 15.29 -3.92
CA ALA A 115 3.74 16.40 -3.01
C ALA A 115 4.17 17.69 -3.75
N HIS A 116 4.83 17.57 -4.90
CA HIS A 116 5.42 18.69 -5.64
C HIS A 116 4.68 19.07 -6.92
N LEU A 117 3.75 18.21 -7.39
CA LEU A 117 3.06 18.44 -8.65
C LEU A 117 1.86 19.38 -8.50
N GLN A 118 1.62 20.19 -9.53
CA GLN A 118 0.41 20.99 -9.63
C GLN A 118 -0.81 20.14 -10.02
N SER A 119 -0.66 19.24 -10.99
CA SER A 119 -1.71 18.30 -11.44
C SER A 119 -1.73 17.02 -10.61
N LYS A 120 -1.97 17.13 -9.31
CA LYS A 120 -1.96 15.99 -8.38
C LYS A 120 -2.94 14.90 -8.78
N ARG A 121 -4.14 15.27 -9.25
CA ARG A 121 -5.18 14.32 -9.63
C ARG A 121 -4.75 13.45 -10.82
N ASP A 122 -4.11 14.02 -11.83
CA ASP A 122 -3.64 13.27 -13.01
C ASP A 122 -2.52 12.30 -12.64
N TYR A 123 -1.62 12.75 -11.79
CA TYR A 123 -0.58 11.89 -11.23
C TYR A 123 -1.17 10.71 -10.44
N LEU A 124 -2.08 10.97 -9.51
CA LEU A 124 -2.76 9.94 -8.73
C LEU A 124 -3.53 8.95 -9.62
N MET A 125 -4.17 9.44 -10.68
CA MET A 125 -4.82 8.58 -11.67
C MET A 125 -3.81 7.65 -12.35
N SER A 126 -2.64 8.15 -12.71
CA SER A 126 -1.57 7.35 -13.30
C SER A 126 -1.04 6.28 -12.34
N VAL A 127 -0.83 6.64 -11.06
CA VAL A 127 -0.44 5.70 -10.00
C VAL A 127 -1.50 4.62 -9.81
N TYR A 128 -2.75 5.02 -9.68
CA TYR A 128 -3.86 4.07 -9.53
C TYR A 128 -3.99 3.14 -10.73
N GLN A 129 -3.86 3.68 -11.96
CA GLN A 129 -3.88 2.86 -13.18
C GLN A 129 -2.71 1.86 -13.21
N LYS A 130 -1.51 2.26 -12.81
CA LYS A 130 -0.37 1.34 -12.72
C LYS A 130 -0.67 0.18 -11.77
N ILE A 131 -1.17 0.46 -10.57
CA ILE A 131 -1.52 -0.56 -9.58
C ILE A 131 -2.67 -1.43 -10.10
N TYR A 132 -3.77 -0.79 -10.53
CA TYR A 132 -4.98 -1.48 -10.93
C TYR A 132 -4.79 -2.34 -12.19
N LEU A 133 -4.21 -1.76 -13.26
CA LEU A 133 -4.06 -2.47 -14.55
C LEU A 133 -2.80 -3.33 -14.58
N GLY A 134 -1.66 -2.83 -14.07
CA GLY A 134 -0.38 -3.50 -14.14
C GLY A 134 -0.23 -4.55 -13.05
N ASP A 135 -0.26 -4.12 -11.79
CA ASP A 135 0.07 -4.99 -10.68
C ASP A 135 -1.05 -5.96 -10.30
N ILE A 136 -2.31 -5.64 -10.60
CA ILE A 136 -3.45 -6.49 -10.28
C ILE A 136 -4.02 -7.16 -11.54
N ALA A 137 -4.62 -6.39 -12.46
CA ALA A 137 -5.41 -6.96 -13.53
C ALA A 137 -4.57 -7.78 -14.53
N ALA A 138 -3.47 -7.22 -15.04
CA ALA A 138 -2.61 -7.88 -16.01
C ALA A 138 -1.83 -9.04 -15.38
N ARG A 139 -1.24 -8.84 -14.20
CA ARG A 139 -0.47 -9.88 -13.50
C ARG A 139 -1.28 -11.14 -13.23
N HIS A 140 -2.53 -10.98 -12.79
CA HIS A 140 -3.43 -12.09 -12.44
C HIS A 140 -4.42 -12.46 -13.56
N ARG A 141 -4.25 -11.91 -14.76
CA ARG A 141 -5.07 -12.17 -15.96
C ARG A 141 -6.58 -12.06 -15.68
N ILE A 142 -6.96 -10.96 -15.00
CA ILE A 142 -8.34 -10.74 -14.60
C ILE A 142 -9.18 -10.34 -15.82
N GLU A 143 -10.16 -11.17 -16.17
CA GLU A 143 -11.08 -10.93 -17.29
C GLU A 143 -12.25 -10.01 -16.88
N ASN A 144 -12.78 -10.18 -15.67
CA ASN A 144 -13.90 -9.37 -15.17
C ASN A 144 -13.45 -8.04 -14.57
N SER A 145 -13.00 -7.13 -15.43
CA SER A 145 -12.55 -5.81 -15.04
C SER A 145 -13.64 -4.92 -14.41
N PHE A 146 -14.91 -5.15 -14.76
CA PHE A 146 -16.05 -4.46 -14.16
C PHE A 146 -16.18 -4.81 -12.67
N ALA A 147 -16.19 -6.10 -12.35
CA ALA A 147 -16.30 -6.56 -10.97
C ALA A 147 -15.13 -6.05 -10.09
N LEU A 148 -13.90 -6.04 -10.64
CA LEU A 148 -12.73 -5.53 -9.95
C LEU A 148 -12.86 -4.03 -9.65
N ARG A 149 -13.25 -3.22 -10.65
CA ARG A 149 -13.46 -1.76 -10.45
C ARG A 149 -14.57 -1.48 -9.45
N PHE A 150 -15.68 -2.20 -9.55
CA PHE A 150 -16.81 -2.06 -8.63
C PHE A 150 -16.40 -2.41 -7.20
N LEU A 151 -15.60 -3.48 -7.03
CA LEU A 151 -15.05 -3.90 -5.75
C LEU A 151 -14.25 -2.77 -5.10
N PHE A 152 -13.28 -2.17 -5.80
CA PHE A 152 -12.44 -1.11 -5.23
C PHE A 152 -13.23 0.17 -4.94
N LYS A 153 -14.16 0.53 -5.82
CA LYS A 153 -15.07 1.64 -5.55
C LYS A 153 -15.91 1.37 -4.30
N LYS A 154 -16.44 0.15 -4.14
CA LYS A 154 -17.25 -0.20 -2.97
C LYS A 154 -16.43 -0.22 -1.68
N LEU A 155 -15.19 -0.68 -1.74
CA LEU A 155 -14.27 -0.62 -0.60
C LEU A 155 -13.99 0.83 -0.18
N SER A 156 -13.71 1.73 -1.13
CA SER A 156 -13.45 3.14 -0.82
C SER A 156 -14.65 3.86 -0.19
N GLU A 157 -15.88 3.46 -0.53
CA GLU A 157 -17.11 3.94 0.10
C GLU A 157 -17.37 3.32 1.49
N SER A 158 -16.65 2.25 1.86
CA SER A 158 -16.94 1.44 3.04
C SER A 158 -15.81 1.42 4.08
N ILE A 159 -14.88 2.35 4.01
CA ILE A 159 -13.69 2.43 4.89
C ILE A 159 -14.08 2.38 6.37
N MET A 160 -15.11 3.11 6.76
CA MET A 160 -15.57 3.21 8.14
C MET A 160 -16.29 1.95 8.67
N GLN A 161 -16.55 0.96 7.81
CA GLN A 161 -17.36 -0.22 8.15
C GLN A 161 -16.64 -1.52 7.83
N PRO A 162 -16.80 -2.57 8.67
CA PRO A 162 -16.36 -3.90 8.32
C PRO A 162 -17.05 -4.41 7.05
N MET A 163 -16.30 -5.11 6.19
CA MET A 163 -16.79 -5.57 4.92
C MET A 163 -16.46 -7.05 4.69
N SER A 164 -17.49 -7.90 4.76
CA SER A 164 -17.31 -9.33 4.53
C SER A 164 -17.28 -9.69 3.05
N PHE A 165 -16.56 -10.76 2.71
CA PHE A 165 -16.50 -11.30 1.35
C PHE A 165 -17.89 -11.65 0.80
N THR A 166 -18.78 -12.19 1.64
CA THR A 166 -20.17 -12.51 1.26
C THR A 166 -20.93 -11.24 0.88
N ARG A 167 -20.81 -10.17 1.68
CA ARG A 167 -21.45 -8.88 1.38
C ARG A 167 -20.93 -8.29 0.06
N LEU A 168 -19.61 -8.32 -0.16
CA LEU A 168 -19.00 -7.86 -1.41
C LEU A 168 -19.50 -8.67 -2.62
N THR A 169 -19.53 -10.00 -2.50
CA THR A 169 -20.05 -10.88 -3.56
C THR A 169 -21.49 -10.53 -3.92
N ASN A 170 -22.37 -10.39 -2.92
CA ASN A 170 -23.77 -10.03 -3.13
C ASN A 170 -23.93 -8.67 -3.80
N LEU A 171 -23.16 -7.67 -3.39
CA LEU A 171 -23.18 -6.34 -3.98
C LEU A 171 -22.74 -6.35 -5.45
N ILE A 172 -21.69 -7.08 -5.81
CA ILE A 172 -21.24 -7.21 -7.19
C ILE A 172 -22.29 -7.99 -8.01
N THR A 173 -22.83 -9.07 -7.48
CA THR A 173 -23.84 -9.90 -8.18
C THR A 173 -25.12 -9.09 -8.42
N SER A 174 -25.53 -8.22 -7.50
CA SER A 174 -26.72 -7.36 -7.67
C SER A 174 -26.62 -6.38 -8.85
N THR A 175 -25.41 -6.11 -9.34
CA THR A 175 -25.19 -5.30 -10.57
C THR A 175 -25.37 -6.10 -11.86
N GLY A 176 -25.69 -7.39 -11.77
CA GLY A 176 -25.77 -8.32 -12.92
C GLY A 176 -24.45 -8.99 -13.30
N SER A 177 -23.34 -8.65 -12.62
CA SER A 177 -22.03 -9.29 -12.86
C SER A 177 -21.94 -10.61 -12.13
N LYS A 178 -21.71 -11.70 -12.87
CA LYS A 178 -21.51 -13.02 -12.28
C LYS A 178 -20.12 -13.13 -11.67
N ILE A 179 -20.05 -13.36 -10.36
CA ILE A 179 -18.79 -13.56 -9.63
C ILE A 179 -18.99 -14.56 -8.49
N SER A 180 -18.01 -15.39 -8.22
CA SER A 180 -18.01 -16.29 -7.06
C SER A 180 -17.38 -15.59 -5.84
N LYS A 181 -17.74 -16.07 -4.64
CA LYS A 181 -17.08 -15.63 -3.40
C LYS A 181 -15.58 -15.92 -3.42
N ALA A 182 -15.16 -17.05 -3.99
CA ALA A 182 -13.75 -17.38 -4.13
C ALA A 182 -13.01 -16.35 -5.01
N THR A 183 -13.63 -15.93 -6.11
CA THR A 183 -13.06 -14.88 -6.97
C THR A 183 -12.93 -13.54 -6.24
N VAL A 184 -13.91 -13.16 -5.42
CA VAL A 184 -13.82 -11.94 -4.59
C VAL A 184 -12.68 -12.04 -3.59
N ILE A 185 -12.51 -13.19 -2.93
CA ILE A 185 -11.37 -13.42 -2.02
C ILE A 185 -10.05 -13.24 -2.76
N ASN A 186 -9.89 -13.85 -3.94
CA ASN A 186 -8.68 -13.70 -4.74
C ASN A 186 -8.42 -12.23 -5.12
N TYR A 187 -9.45 -11.49 -5.54
CA TYR A 187 -9.29 -10.05 -5.87
C TYR A 187 -8.84 -9.22 -4.66
N MET A 188 -9.36 -9.55 -3.47
CA MET A 188 -8.92 -8.91 -2.23
C MET A 188 -7.47 -9.27 -1.88
N ASP A 189 -7.06 -10.52 -2.09
CA ASP A 189 -5.68 -10.95 -1.88
C ASP A 189 -4.74 -10.25 -2.86
N TYR A 190 -5.07 -10.16 -4.14
CA TYR A 190 -4.28 -9.44 -5.13
C TYR A 190 -4.14 -7.94 -4.80
N ALA A 191 -5.20 -7.32 -4.27
CA ALA A 191 -5.15 -5.93 -3.84
C ALA A 191 -4.25 -5.72 -2.61
N LYS A 192 -4.21 -6.69 -1.68
CA LYS A 192 -3.26 -6.69 -0.55
C LYS A 192 -1.83 -6.92 -1.03
N GLU A 193 -1.62 -7.88 -1.92
CA GLU A 193 -0.31 -8.15 -2.52
C GLU A 193 0.27 -6.96 -3.26
N ALA A 194 -0.56 -6.17 -3.93
CA ALA A 194 -0.18 -4.93 -4.61
C ALA A 194 -0.08 -3.71 -3.66
N TYR A 195 -0.15 -3.92 -2.35
CA TYR A 195 -0.17 -2.85 -1.34
C TYR A 195 -1.25 -1.78 -1.57
N LEU A 196 -2.33 -2.10 -2.30
CA LEU A 196 -3.43 -1.16 -2.53
C LEU A 196 -4.30 -1.00 -1.28
N ILE A 197 -4.56 -2.11 -0.56
CA ILE A 197 -5.41 -2.14 0.63
C ILE A 197 -4.77 -2.93 1.78
N PHE A 198 -5.13 -2.52 3.00
CA PHE A 198 -4.69 -3.12 4.25
C PHE A 198 -5.89 -3.50 5.13
N PRO A 199 -6.03 -4.77 5.54
CA PRO A 199 -7.07 -5.17 6.48
C PRO A 199 -6.68 -4.85 7.92
N ILE A 200 -7.61 -4.26 8.68
CA ILE A 200 -7.53 -4.17 10.14
C ILE A 200 -8.68 -4.98 10.72
N LYS A 201 -8.37 -5.86 11.66
CA LYS A 201 -9.29 -6.86 12.21
C LYS A 201 -9.97 -6.35 13.48
N ASN A 202 -11.17 -6.84 13.78
CA ASN A 202 -11.85 -6.52 15.04
C ASN A 202 -11.30 -7.39 16.18
N ILE A 203 -10.80 -6.77 17.24
CA ILE A 203 -10.24 -7.47 18.40
C ILE A 203 -11.29 -8.26 19.18
N SER A 204 -12.54 -7.77 19.23
CA SER A 204 -13.64 -8.40 19.97
C SER A 204 -14.29 -9.59 19.25
N SER A 205 -14.05 -9.78 17.96
CA SER A 205 -14.66 -10.86 17.17
C SER A 205 -13.97 -12.21 17.38
N HIS A 206 -14.75 -13.30 17.22
CA HIS A 206 -14.18 -14.65 17.13
C HIS A 206 -13.27 -14.80 15.90
N LEU A 207 -12.35 -15.76 15.93
CA LEU A 207 -11.31 -15.92 14.91
C LEU A 207 -11.88 -15.98 13.47
N SER A 208 -12.93 -16.77 13.23
CA SER A 208 -13.54 -16.90 11.92
C SER A 208 -14.15 -15.60 11.39
N GLU A 209 -14.78 -14.81 12.25
CA GLU A 209 -15.33 -13.50 11.91
C GLU A 209 -14.23 -12.46 11.74
N ARG A 210 -13.20 -12.50 12.58
CA ARG A 210 -12.03 -11.63 12.51
C ARG A 210 -11.35 -11.70 11.15
N GLU A 211 -11.22 -12.92 10.59
CA GLU A 211 -10.61 -13.14 9.28
C GLU A 211 -11.53 -12.79 8.10
N SER A 212 -12.84 -12.95 8.28
CA SER A 212 -13.80 -12.80 7.17
C SER A 212 -14.51 -11.45 7.09
N ASN A 213 -14.33 -10.57 8.09
CA ASN A 213 -15.06 -9.30 8.20
C ASN A 213 -14.18 -8.14 8.75
N PRO A 214 -12.98 -7.91 8.20
CA PRO A 214 -12.16 -6.78 8.61
C PRO A 214 -12.68 -5.45 8.04
N LYS A 215 -12.13 -4.33 8.54
CA LYS A 215 -12.13 -3.05 7.84
C LYS A 215 -10.96 -3.03 6.86
N TYR A 216 -11.16 -2.38 5.70
CA TYR A 216 -10.10 -2.23 4.70
C TYR A 216 -9.75 -0.77 4.52
N TYR A 217 -8.45 -0.48 4.59
CA TYR A 217 -7.90 0.86 4.41
C TYR A 217 -7.03 0.88 3.15
N PHE A 218 -7.04 1.99 2.44
CA PHE A 218 -6.20 2.18 1.26
C PHE A 218 -4.83 2.71 1.66
N VAL A 219 -3.81 2.35 0.89
CA VAL A 219 -2.42 2.79 1.11
C VAL A 219 -2.29 4.31 1.18
N ASP A 220 -3.17 5.02 0.47
CA ASP A 220 -3.10 6.48 0.35
C ASP A 220 -4.49 7.09 0.11
N ASN A 221 -4.74 8.23 0.73
CA ASN A 221 -5.99 8.97 0.61
C ASN A 221 -6.26 9.48 -0.80
N GLY A 222 -5.21 9.80 -1.57
CA GLY A 222 -5.36 10.25 -2.94
C GLY A 222 -6.10 9.24 -3.81
N ILE A 223 -5.90 7.94 -3.56
CA ILE A 223 -6.64 6.88 -4.27
C ILE A 223 -8.12 6.88 -3.88
N ILE A 224 -8.44 7.05 -2.59
CA ILE A 224 -9.83 7.13 -2.13
C ILE A 224 -10.53 8.31 -2.80
N SER A 225 -9.89 9.47 -2.85
CA SER A 225 -10.42 10.69 -3.47
C SER A 225 -10.65 10.58 -4.98
N LEU A 226 -9.97 9.65 -5.66
CA LEU A 226 -10.26 9.31 -7.05
C LEU A 226 -11.53 8.46 -7.20
N LEU A 227 -11.82 7.61 -6.22
CA LEU A 227 -12.86 6.59 -6.29
C LEU A 227 -14.19 7.06 -5.67
N THR A 228 -14.13 7.96 -4.67
CA THR A 228 -15.29 8.35 -3.87
C THR A 228 -15.34 9.87 -3.71
N LEU A 229 -16.53 10.43 -3.82
CA LEU A 229 -16.81 11.85 -3.57
C LEU A 229 -17.26 12.05 -2.10
N ASN A 230 -16.95 13.22 -1.53
CA ASN A 230 -17.40 13.62 -0.19
C ASN A 230 -17.04 12.63 0.92
N ALA A 231 -15.77 12.21 0.96
CA ALA A 231 -15.28 11.15 1.85
C ALA A 231 -14.51 11.68 3.07
N GLU A 232 -14.68 12.92 3.52
CA GLU A 232 -13.83 13.58 4.54
C GLU A 232 -13.59 12.72 5.80
N SER A 233 -14.65 12.19 6.40
CA SER A 233 -14.52 11.31 7.58
C SER A 233 -13.77 10.01 7.28
N ALA A 234 -13.99 9.43 6.09
CA ALA A 234 -13.29 8.23 5.65
C ALA A 234 -11.81 8.52 5.36
N LEU A 235 -11.48 9.67 4.79
CA LEU A 235 -10.10 10.11 4.56
C LEU A 235 -9.34 10.28 5.88
N LEU A 236 -9.98 10.89 6.88
CA LEU A 236 -9.36 11.06 8.21
C LEU A 236 -9.15 9.71 8.89
N GLU A 237 -10.14 8.81 8.88
CA GLU A 237 -10.01 7.47 9.44
C GLU A 237 -8.92 6.68 8.72
N ASN A 238 -8.84 6.75 7.40
CA ASN A 238 -7.80 6.10 6.61
C ASN A 238 -6.41 6.64 6.95
N THR A 239 -6.25 7.96 7.09
CA THR A 239 -4.98 8.59 7.49
C THR A 239 -4.50 8.05 8.84
N ILE A 240 -5.40 8.00 9.83
CA ILE A 240 -5.07 7.48 11.17
C ILE A 240 -4.72 6.00 11.09
N ALA A 241 -5.48 5.19 10.36
CA ALA A 241 -5.22 3.76 10.22
C ALA A 241 -3.86 3.50 9.56
N MET A 242 -3.51 4.23 8.50
CA MET A 242 -2.22 4.10 7.82
C MET A 242 -1.06 4.55 8.70
N GLU A 243 -1.25 5.60 9.51
CA GLU A 243 -0.22 6.03 10.46
C GLU A 243 0.01 4.99 11.56
N LEU A 244 -1.04 4.33 12.05
CA LEU A 244 -0.92 3.24 13.02
C LEU A 244 -0.22 2.03 12.40
N LEU A 245 -0.56 1.64 11.17
CA LEU A 245 0.09 0.54 10.46
C LEU A 245 1.58 0.82 10.20
N ARG A 246 1.92 2.06 9.83
CA ARG A 246 3.31 2.48 9.65
C ARG A 246 4.12 2.35 10.95
N ARG A 247 3.55 2.74 12.08
CA ARG A 247 4.25 2.72 13.39
C ARG A 247 4.36 1.35 14.01
N TYR A 248 3.31 0.55 13.90
CA TYR A 248 3.17 -0.71 14.64
C TYR A 248 3.22 -1.96 13.75
N GLY A 249 3.29 -1.80 12.44
CA GLY A 249 3.29 -2.90 11.47
C GLY A 249 1.89 -3.45 11.19
N GLN A 250 1.83 -4.36 10.20
CA GLN A 250 0.57 -4.90 9.71
C GLN A 250 0.06 -6.09 10.52
N GLU A 251 0.95 -6.93 11.04
CA GLU A 251 0.57 -8.21 11.65
C GLU A 251 0.27 -8.09 13.14
N ASN A 252 -1.02 -8.26 13.50
CA ASN A 252 -1.50 -8.49 14.87
C ASN A 252 -1.13 -7.42 15.92
N GLN A 253 -0.85 -6.18 15.50
CA GLN A 253 -0.55 -5.08 16.42
C GLN A 253 -1.60 -3.95 16.38
N VAL A 254 -2.33 -3.83 15.26
CA VAL A 254 -3.37 -2.82 15.06
C VAL A 254 -4.72 -3.51 14.87
N PHE A 255 -5.68 -3.13 15.71
CA PHE A 255 -7.03 -3.65 15.67
C PHE A 255 -8.04 -2.52 15.80
N PHE A 256 -9.23 -2.70 15.27
CA PHE A 256 -10.37 -1.88 15.68
C PHE A 256 -11.20 -2.63 16.73
N TYR A 257 -11.96 -1.87 17.51
CA TYR A 257 -12.91 -2.41 18.47
C TYR A 257 -14.32 -2.06 18.06
N ASN A 258 -15.18 -3.05 17.95
CA ASN A 258 -16.61 -2.89 17.73
C ASN A 258 -17.35 -4.05 18.38
N GLU A 259 -18.01 -3.80 19.49
CA GLU A 259 -18.93 -4.75 20.10
C GLU A 259 -20.25 -4.74 19.35
N LYS A 260 -20.72 -5.93 18.96
CA LYS A 260 -22.12 -6.09 18.55
C LYS A 260 -22.95 -6.06 19.84
N VAL A 261 -23.71 -4.98 20.03
CA VAL A 261 -24.75 -4.89 21.04
C VAL A 261 -25.92 -5.78 20.64
#